data_4168fac5c3cdc29013e6c6040dc93e87
#
_entry.id   4168fac5c3cdc29013e6c6040dc93e87
#
_cell.length_a   1.000
_cell.length_b   1.000
_cell.length_c   1.000
_cell.angle_alpha   90.00
_cell.angle_beta   90.00
_cell.angle_gamma   90.00
#
_symmetry.space_group_name_H-M   'P 1'
#
loop_
_entity.id
_entity.type
_entity.pdbx_description
1 polymer ?
#
loop_
_entity_poly.entity_id
_entity_poly.type
_entity_poly.pdbx_seq_one_letter_code
_entity_poly.pdbx_strand_id
1 'polypeptide(L)'
;MNKIFASALMAVAMLGSVSEAEACTNFIVGKKASVDGSVMCSYSADDYGMFQNLCHFPAGKHAKGEMRKIYDWDTNKYHGEIPEAAETYNVIGNINEWQVTIGETNYG
;
A
#
# COMPACT_ATOMS: atom_id res chain seq x y z
N MET A 1 -41.84 7.84 30.87
CA MET A 1 -41.06 7.68 29.63
C MET A 1 -40.96 6.19 29.36
N ASN A 2 -41.60 5.70 28.31
CA ASN A 2 -41.73 4.26 28.08
C ASN A 2 -40.37 3.64 27.76
N LYS A 3 -40.05 2.55 28.44
CA LYS A 3 -38.78 1.79 28.27
C LYS A 3 -38.51 1.40 26.79
N ILE A 4 -39.60 1.23 26.02
CA ILE A 4 -39.56 0.91 24.59
C ILE A 4 -38.97 2.12 23.78
N PHE A 5 -39.32 3.36 24.12
CA PHE A 5 -38.78 4.56 23.47
C PHE A 5 -37.29 4.75 23.77
N ALA A 6 -36.85 4.46 24.97
CA ALA A 6 -35.45 4.54 25.35
C ALA A 6 -34.59 3.48 24.63
N SER A 7 -35.12 2.27 24.48
CA SER A 7 -34.43 1.19 23.74
C SER A 7 -34.36 1.47 22.23
N ALA A 8 -35.43 2.02 21.65
CA ALA A 8 -35.42 2.41 20.22
C ALA A 8 -34.45 3.57 19.92
N LEU A 9 -34.37 4.53 20.83
CA LEU A 9 -33.41 5.66 20.68
C LEU A 9 -31.96 5.20 20.81
N MET A 10 -31.67 4.22 21.66
CA MET A 10 -30.35 3.64 21.85
C MET A 10 -29.93 2.76 20.66
N ALA A 11 -30.86 2.06 20.02
CA ALA A 11 -30.61 1.28 18.80
C ALA A 11 -30.32 2.19 17.58
N VAL A 12 -31.01 3.33 17.45
CA VAL A 12 -30.76 4.33 16.39
C VAL A 12 -29.41 5.03 16.60
N ALA A 13 -29.01 5.28 17.85
CA ALA A 13 -27.69 5.88 18.13
C ALA A 13 -26.53 4.94 17.81
N MET A 14 -26.72 3.63 17.89
CA MET A 14 -25.70 2.65 17.49
C MET A 14 -25.58 2.46 15.97
N LEU A 15 -26.61 2.79 15.19
CA LEU A 15 -26.59 2.73 13.73
C LEU A 15 -25.94 3.97 13.09
N GLY A 16 -25.74 5.03 13.86
CA GLY A 16 -25.17 6.29 13.38
C GLY A 16 -23.66 6.46 13.52
N SER A 17 -22.96 5.46 14.07
CA SER A 17 -21.51 5.54 14.29
C SER A 17 -20.73 4.44 13.53
N VAL A 18 -21.12 4.18 12.29
CA VAL A 18 -20.19 3.51 11.38
C VAL A 18 -19.25 4.61 10.86
N SER A 19 -18.18 4.88 11.61
CA SER A 19 -17.02 5.52 11.02
C SER A 19 -16.49 4.54 9.99
N GLU A 20 -16.51 4.92 8.72
CA GLU A 20 -15.75 4.21 7.69
C GLU A 20 -14.30 4.25 8.16
N ALA A 21 -13.82 3.13 8.67
CA ALA A 21 -12.39 2.98 8.93
C ALA A 21 -11.74 2.76 7.57
N GLU A 22 -11.20 3.80 6.97
CA GLU A 22 -10.27 3.69 5.86
C GLU A 22 -9.01 3.04 6.41
N ALA A 23 -8.92 1.74 6.28
CA ALA A 23 -7.78 0.96 6.77
C ALA A 23 -7.24 0.08 5.66
N CYS A 24 -6.01 0.37 5.21
CA CYS A 24 -5.27 -0.52 4.34
C CYS A 24 -4.92 -1.81 5.07
N THR A 25 -5.03 -2.94 4.40
CA THR A 25 -4.76 -4.25 4.99
C THR A 25 -3.50 -4.88 4.38
N ASN A 26 -2.59 -5.33 5.24
CA ASN A 26 -1.36 -5.99 4.85
C ASN A 26 -1.27 -7.39 5.46
N PHE A 27 -0.79 -8.35 4.66
CA PHE A 27 -0.40 -9.66 5.14
C PHE A 27 1.06 -9.92 4.82
N ILE A 28 1.82 -10.40 5.81
CA ILE A 28 3.20 -10.83 5.63
C ILE A 28 3.30 -12.28 6.10
N VAL A 29 3.70 -13.16 5.20
CA VAL A 29 3.90 -14.58 5.48
C VAL A 29 5.40 -14.88 5.42
N GLY A 30 6.00 -15.20 6.55
CA GLY A 30 7.41 -15.57 6.64
C GLY A 30 7.68 -17.02 6.27
N LYS A 31 8.95 -17.35 6.03
CA LYS A 31 9.42 -18.69 5.60
C LYS A 31 8.92 -19.87 6.44
N LYS A 32 8.68 -19.65 7.73
CA LYS A 32 8.21 -20.72 8.64
C LYS A 32 6.69 -20.93 8.59
N ALA A 33 5.96 -20.01 7.99
CA ALA A 33 4.50 -20.05 7.88
C ALA A 33 4.02 -20.48 6.49
N SER A 34 4.92 -20.53 5.49
CA SER A 34 4.63 -21.03 4.15
C SER A 34 5.00 -22.50 4.01
N VAL A 35 4.30 -23.20 3.10
CA VAL A 35 4.51 -24.65 2.86
C VAL A 35 5.85 -24.93 2.19
N ASP A 36 6.29 -24.04 1.32
CA ASP A 36 7.49 -24.16 0.48
C ASP A 36 8.68 -23.29 0.94
N GLY A 37 8.53 -22.56 2.06
CA GLY A 37 9.54 -21.64 2.55
C GLY A 37 9.57 -20.31 1.82
N SER A 38 8.59 -19.99 0.98
CA SER A 38 8.46 -18.68 0.34
C SER A 38 8.08 -17.59 1.34
N VAL A 39 8.42 -16.36 1.02
CA VAL A 39 7.92 -15.17 1.71
C VAL A 39 6.91 -14.48 0.82
N MET A 40 5.75 -14.18 1.37
CA MET A 40 4.67 -13.49 0.66
C MET A 40 4.30 -12.22 1.39
N CYS A 41 4.02 -11.17 0.63
CA CYS A 41 3.48 -9.92 1.13
C CYS A 41 2.33 -9.50 0.25
N SER A 42 1.22 -9.13 0.85
CA SER A 42 0.11 -8.50 0.15
C SER A 42 -0.19 -7.13 0.75
N TYR A 43 -0.68 -6.24 -0.10
CA TYR A 43 -1.15 -4.92 0.29
C TYR A 43 -2.49 -4.65 -0.39
N SER A 44 -3.47 -4.24 0.38
CA SER A 44 -4.75 -3.77 -0.12
C SER A 44 -4.91 -2.30 0.28
N ALA A 45 -5.04 -1.44 -0.72
CA ALA A 45 -5.40 -0.04 -0.51
C ALA A 45 -6.93 0.07 -0.59
N ASP A 46 -7.55 0.45 0.51
CA ASP A 46 -8.99 0.63 0.58
C ASP A 46 -9.32 2.07 0.14
N ASP A 47 -9.36 2.31 -1.17
CA ASP A 47 -9.67 3.59 -1.78
C ASP A 47 -10.64 3.41 -2.96
N TYR A 48 -11.55 4.37 -3.14
CA TYR A 48 -12.61 4.31 -4.16
C TYR A 48 -12.13 4.58 -5.59
N GLY A 49 -10.91 5.02 -5.80
CA GLY A 49 -10.43 5.47 -7.11
C GLY A 49 -9.06 4.93 -7.51
N MET A 50 -8.45 4.09 -6.70
CA MET A 50 -7.11 3.56 -6.97
C MET A 50 -7.15 2.38 -7.93
N PHE A 51 -6.79 2.63 -9.18
CA PHE A 51 -6.51 1.59 -10.16
C PHE A 51 -5.05 1.71 -10.55
N GLN A 52 -4.23 0.74 -10.14
CA GLN A 52 -2.82 0.68 -10.55
C GLN A 52 -2.61 -0.38 -11.62
N ASN A 53 -1.77 -0.06 -12.59
CA ASN A 53 -1.24 -1.05 -13.52
C ASN A 53 -0.09 -1.82 -12.84
N LEU A 54 0.15 -3.04 -13.29
CA LEU A 54 1.35 -3.76 -12.92
C LEU A 54 2.57 -2.99 -13.45
N CYS A 55 3.38 -2.46 -12.53
CA CYS A 55 4.58 -1.72 -12.89
C CYS A 55 5.78 -2.66 -12.93
N HIS A 56 6.59 -2.53 -13.97
CA HIS A 56 7.88 -3.19 -14.09
C HIS A 56 8.98 -2.15 -14.30
N PHE A 57 9.97 -2.16 -13.42
CA PHE A 57 11.17 -1.33 -13.53
C PHE A 57 12.35 -2.27 -13.79
N PRO A 58 12.95 -2.23 -14.99
CA PRO A 58 14.07 -3.10 -15.32
C PRO A 58 15.32 -2.73 -14.54
N ALA A 59 16.18 -3.72 -14.29
CA ALA A 59 17.52 -3.48 -13.76
C ALA A 59 18.32 -2.58 -14.69
N GLY A 60 19.18 -1.74 -14.13
CA GLY A 60 20.00 -0.83 -14.91
C GLY A 60 21.27 -0.38 -14.18
N LYS A 61 22.23 0.09 -14.97
CA LYS A 61 23.40 0.84 -14.47
C LYS A 61 23.24 2.30 -14.85
N HIS A 62 23.49 3.16 -13.90
CA HIS A 62 23.24 4.59 -14.02
C HIS A 62 24.54 5.38 -13.94
N ALA A 63 24.60 6.49 -14.65
CA ALA A 63 25.77 7.34 -14.66
C ALA A 63 25.94 8.07 -13.30
N LYS A 64 27.19 8.40 -12.97
CA LYS A 64 27.46 9.18 -11.76
C LYS A 64 26.77 10.55 -11.85
N GLY A 65 25.94 10.85 -10.88
CA GLY A 65 25.18 12.09 -10.80
C GLY A 65 23.89 12.10 -11.61
N GLU A 66 23.47 10.95 -12.13
CA GLU A 66 22.15 10.80 -12.72
C GLU A 66 21.07 11.05 -11.67
N MET A 67 19.99 11.69 -12.08
CA MET A 67 18.87 12.05 -11.21
C MET A 67 17.60 11.37 -11.69
N ARG A 68 16.87 10.79 -10.75
CA ARG A 68 15.55 10.21 -10.99
C ARG A 68 14.48 11.25 -10.72
N LYS A 69 13.62 11.50 -11.69
CA LYS A 69 12.44 12.34 -11.54
C LYS A 69 11.36 11.61 -10.78
N ILE A 70 10.78 12.27 -9.81
CA ILE A 70 9.69 11.75 -8.99
C ILE A 70 8.40 12.43 -9.42
N TYR A 71 7.42 11.61 -9.71
CA TYR A 71 6.06 12.01 -10.06
C TYR A 71 5.08 11.36 -9.10
N ASP A 72 4.01 12.06 -8.83
CA ASP A 72 2.85 11.50 -8.16
C ASP A 72 2.23 10.43 -9.07
N TRP A 73 1.91 9.29 -8.51
CA TRP A 73 1.48 8.12 -9.28
C TRP A 73 0.05 8.28 -9.85
N ASP A 74 -0.83 9.05 -9.19
CA ASP A 74 -2.23 9.24 -9.60
C ASP A 74 -2.41 10.50 -10.46
N THR A 75 -1.82 11.61 -10.06
CA THR A 75 -1.97 12.90 -10.74
C THR A 75 -0.88 13.16 -11.78
N ASN A 76 0.18 12.35 -11.78
CA ASN A 76 1.39 12.54 -12.58
C ASN A 76 2.07 13.92 -12.34
N LYS A 77 1.82 14.52 -11.18
CA LYS A 77 2.43 15.78 -10.77
C LYS A 77 3.90 15.58 -10.45
N TYR A 78 4.75 16.44 -10.99
CA TYR A 78 6.18 16.42 -10.70
C TYR A 78 6.47 16.91 -9.28
N HIS A 79 7.23 16.11 -8.51
CA HIS A 79 7.61 16.40 -7.12
C HIS A 79 9.08 16.79 -6.94
N GLY A 80 9.92 16.59 -7.94
CA GLY A 80 11.33 16.88 -7.84
C GLY A 80 12.20 15.72 -8.34
N GLU A 81 13.47 15.75 -7.98
CA GLU A 81 14.46 14.74 -8.37
C GLU A 81 15.24 14.26 -7.15
N ILE A 82 15.61 12.99 -7.20
CA ILE A 82 16.51 12.36 -6.21
C ILE A 82 17.73 11.79 -6.93
N PRO A 83 18.89 11.67 -6.27
CA PRO A 83 20.03 10.97 -6.85
C PRO A 83 19.67 9.53 -7.19
N GLU A 84 19.98 9.11 -8.42
CA GLU A 84 19.80 7.73 -8.84
C GLU A 84 20.91 6.84 -8.24
N ALA A 85 20.55 5.61 -7.86
CA ALA A 85 21.51 4.61 -7.44
C ALA A 85 22.40 4.20 -8.63
N ALA A 86 23.69 3.90 -8.39
CA ALA A 86 24.61 3.50 -9.47
C ALA A 86 24.17 2.21 -10.18
N GLU A 87 23.43 1.37 -9.50
CA GLU A 87 22.85 0.13 -10.02
C GLU A 87 21.48 -0.09 -9.39
N THR A 88 20.50 -0.47 -10.22
CA THR A 88 19.16 -0.81 -9.81
C THR A 88 18.83 -2.23 -10.24
N TYR A 89 17.89 -2.85 -9.52
CA TYR A 89 17.44 -4.22 -9.77
C TYR A 89 16.12 -4.22 -10.54
N ASN A 90 15.78 -5.39 -11.13
CA ASN A 90 14.44 -5.60 -11.64
C ASN A 90 13.43 -5.53 -10.50
N VAL A 91 12.38 -4.73 -10.68
CA VAL A 91 11.27 -4.61 -9.73
C VAL A 91 9.97 -4.82 -10.46
N ILE A 92 9.12 -5.70 -9.93
CA ILE A 92 7.73 -5.90 -10.39
C ILE A 92 6.82 -5.54 -9.23
N GLY A 93 5.96 -4.55 -9.43
CA GLY A 93 5.20 -3.99 -8.31
C GLY A 93 6.15 -3.49 -7.22
N ASN A 94 6.14 -4.13 -6.06
CA ASN A 94 6.93 -3.74 -4.89
C ASN A 94 8.00 -4.79 -4.51
N ILE A 95 8.31 -5.76 -5.36
CA ILE A 95 9.28 -6.82 -5.09
C ILE A 95 10.38 -6.83 -6.15
N ASN A 96 11.63 -6.99 -5.71
CA ASN A 96 12.76 -7.13 -6.61
C ASN A 96 13.17 -8.59 -6.86
N GLU A 97 14.07 -8.82 -7.81
CA GLU A 97 14.59 -10.14 -8.17
C GLU A 97 15.30 -10.89 -7.03
N TRP A 98 15.71 -10.18 -5.99
CA TRP A 98 16.31 -10.74 -4.77
C TRP A 98 15.28 -11.03 -3.68
N GLN A 99 13.96 -10.94 -4.02
CA GLN A 99 12.85 -11.18 -3.09
C GLN A 99 12.79 -10.16 -1.94
N VAL A 100 13.32 -8.96 -2.13
CA VAL A 100 13.14 -7.85 -1.22
C VAL A 100 11.85 -7.14 -1.60
N THR A 101 10.94 -7.04 -0.66
CA THR A 101 9.64 -6.35 -0.80
C THR A 101 9.61 -5.12 0.08
N ILE A 102 9.13 -4.01 -0.46
CA ILE A 102 8.86 -2.78 0.29
C ILE A 102 7.38 -2.46 0.10
N GLY A 103 6.67 -2.38 1.21
CA GLY A 103 5.26 -2.01 1.24
C GLY A 103 5.04 -0.85 2.20
N GLU A 104 3.90 -0.24 2.09
CA GLU A 104 3.44 0.81 3.00
C GLU A 104 2.14 0.39 3.67
N THR A 105 1.83 1.00 4.79
CA THR A 105 0.53 0.91 5.43
C THR A 105 0.18 2.25 6.03
N ASN A 106 -1.08 2.62 5.94
CA ASN A 106 -1.58 3.79 6.62
C ASN A 106 -1.92 3.44 8.06
N TYR A 107 -1.54 4.33 8.95
CA TYR A 107 -1.96 4.30 10.33
C TYR A 107 -2.86 5.52 10.56
N GLY A 108 -4.14 5.26 10.75
CA GLY A 108 -5.16 6.26 11.06
C GLY A 108 -5.54 6.25 12.53
#